data_03113a1a19f41eb730e9c5e5b520ea41
#
_entry.id   03113a1a19f41eb730e9c5e5b520ea41
#
_cell.length_a   1.000
_cell.length_b   1.000
_cell.length_c   1.000
_cell.angle_alpha   90.00
_cell.angle_beta   90.00
_cell.angle_gamma   90.00
#
_symmetry.space_group_name_H-M   'P 1'
#
loop_
_entity.id
_entity.type
_entity.pdbx_description
1 polymer ?
#
loop_
_entity_poly.entity_id
_entity_poly.type
_entity_poly.pdbx_seq_one_letter_code
_entity_poly.pdbx_strand_id
1 'polypeptide(L)'
;MKKRFQLIALLAVALLGACSGGKDKVAVEQVDEKPRVKLADVKARPVEQIHEYTATVEAEVKNNIAPSSPVRIDRILVEVGDRVSKGQKLVSMDEANLKQTKFQLDNQEIEFKRMDELYKVGGASKSEWDAAKMALDIKETAYRNLLENTALLSPINGVVTARNYDSGDMYSGGEPVLVVEQIMPVKLLINVSETYFTQVKKGAPVAVKLDVYGDELFEGYISLVYPTVDPNTRTFPVEIKLANKDRRVRPGMFARATLNFGTKNNV
;
A
#
# COMPACT_ATOMS: atom_id res chain seq x y z
N MET A 1 -71.92 44.02 35.19
CA MET A 1 -70.40 43.84 35.37
C MET A 1 -69.87 44.57 36.58
N LYS A 2 -70.60 45.34 37.37
CA LYS A 2 -70.06 46.06 38.55
C LYS A 2 -70.05 45.27 39.90
N LYS A 3 -70.78 44.17 40.01
CA LYS A 3 -70.90 43.40 41.27
C LYS A 3 -69.78 42.32 41.43
N ARG A 4 -69.02 41.95 40.39
CA ARG A 4 -67.90 40.96 40.45
C ARG A 4 -66.57 41.58 40.85
N PHE A 5 -66.43 42.90 40.69
CA PHE A 5 -65.19 43.62 41.04
C PHE A 5 -65.12 43.97 42.56
N GLN A 6 -66.30 44.10 43.23
CA GLN A 6 -66.31 44.39 44.68
C GLN A 6 -65.96 43.15 45.54
N LEU A 7 -66.23 41.95 45.04
CA LEU A 7 -65.93 40.71 45.80
C LEU A 7 -64.40 40.35 45.79
N ILE A 8 -63.72 40.78 44.75
CA ILE A 8 -62.26 40.54 44.61
C ILE A 8 -61.46 41.53 45.48
N ALA A 9 -61.99 42.76 45.64
CA ALA A 9 -61.33 43.75 46.49
C ALA A 9 -61.45 43.44 47.99
N LEU A 10 -62.52 42.75 48.43
CA LEU A 10 -62.67 42.36 49.84
C LEU A 10 -61.82 41.13 50.24
N LEU A 11 -61.46 40.27 49.30
CA LEU A 11 -60.65 39.12 49.57
C LEU A 11 -59.16 39.48 49.64
N ALA A 12 -58.75 40.60 49.05
CA ALA A 12 -57.35 41.06 49.09
C ALA A 12 -56.94 41.72 50.41
N VAL A 13 -57.88 42.22 51.20
CA VAL A 13 -57.61 42.87 52.47
C VAL A 13 -57.51 41.88 53.67
N ALA A 14 -58.08 40.66 53.50
CA ALA A 14 -58.04 39.63 54.57
C ALA A 14 -56.72 38.84 54.63
N LEU A 15 -55.79 39.01 53.67
CA LEU A 15 -54.53 38.27 53.59
C LEU A 15 -53.32 39.06 54.12
N LEU A 16 -53.46 40.24 54.65
CA LEU A 16 -52.35 41.09 55.13
C LEU A 16 -52.22 41.15 56.69
N GLY A 17 -52.95 40.27 57.42
CA GLY A 17 -53.01 40.33 58.87
C GLY A 17 -52.37 39.20 59.61
N ALA A 18 -51.57 38.37 59.05
CA ALA A 18 -51.00 37.21 59.73
C ALA A 18 -49.45 37.06 59.60
N CYS A 19 -48.72 38.05 60.01
CA CYS A 19 -47.26 37.91 60.19
C CYS A 19 -46.81 38.81 61.39
N SER A 20 -47.09 38.37 62.55
CA SER A 20 -46.43 38.89 63.79
C SER A 20 -46.32 37.74 64.76
N GLY A 21 -45.13 37.22 64.96
CA GLY A 21 -44.85 36.32 66.03
C GLY A 21 -43.74 35.30 65.78
N GLY A 22 -42.60 35.48 66.39
CA GLY A 22 -41.65 34.38 66.63
C GLY A 22 -40.34 34.52 65.82
N LYS A 23 -39.39 35.25 66.40
CA LYS A 23 -37.98 35.11 66.06
C LYS A 23 -37.40 33.88 66.67
N ASP A 24 -37.60 32.71 66.15
CA ASP A 24 -36.73 31.62 66.44
C ASP A 24 -35.62 31.59 65.34
N LYS A 25 -34.47 32.02 65.70
CA LYS A 25 -33.24 31.82 64.96
C LYS A 25 -32.93 30.35 64.90
N VAL A 26 -33.44 29.65 63.87
CA VAL A 26 -32.92 28.36 63.54
C VAL A 26 -31.52 28.64 63.00
N ALA A 27 -30.51 28.37 63.79
CA ALA A 27 -29.14 28.32 63.32
C ALA A 27 -29.08 27.22 62.26
N VAL A 28 -29.06 27.61 60.99
CA VAL A 28 -28.67 26.73 59.93
C VAL A 28 -27.18 26.44 60.17
N GLU A 29 -26.92 25.32 60.79
CA GLU A 29 -25.60 24.74 60.89
C GLU A 29 -25.15 24.50 59.40
N GLN A 30 -24.33 25.43 58.89
CA GLN A 30 -23.62 25.19 57.61
C GLN A 30 -22.71 23.99 57.87
N VAL A 31 -23.22 22.82 57.52
CA VAL A 31 -22.36 21.64 57.39
C VAL A 31 -21.40 21.96 56.27
N ASP A 32 -20.21 22.37 56.67
CA ASP A 32 -19.07 22.53 55.78
C ASP A 32 -18.70 21.12 55.26
N GLU A 33 -19.44 20.69 54.22
CA GLU A 33 -19.15 19.44 53.53
C GLU A 33 -17.81 19.60 52.81
N LYS A 34 -16.76 19.37 53.56
CA LYS A 34 -15.42 19.25 53.02
C LYS A 34 -15.47 18.20 51.88
N PRO A 35 -15.07 18.55 50.67
CA PRO A 35 -15.09 17.61 49.55
C PRO A 35 -14.31 16.36 49.94
N ARG A 36 -14.96 15.21 49.85
CA ARG A 36 -14.29 13.92 50.10
C ARG A 36 -13.36 13.64 48.95
N VAL A 37 -12.06 13.77 49.16
CA VAL A 37 -11.02 13.38 48.22
C VAL A 37 -10.59 11.95 48.46
N LYS A 38 -10.48 11.17 47.45
CA LYS A 38 -9.95 9.81 47.49
C LYS A 38 -8.45 9.90 47.25
N LEU A 39 -7.67 9.58 48.27
CA LEU A 39 -6.20 9.49 48.09
C LEU A 39 -5.86 8.15 47.46
N ALA A 40 -4.97 8.18 46.50
CA ALA A 40 -4.36 7.00 45.91
C ALA A 40 -2.84 7.11 46.03
N ASP A 41 -2.20 6.02 46.40
CA ASP A 41 -0.74 5.95 46.44
C ASP A 41 -0.21 5.95 44.97
N VAL A 42 0.64 6.91 44.68
CA VAL A 42 1.37 6.96 43.44
C VAL A 42 2.67 6.15 43.58
N LYS A 43 2.79 5.09 42.83
CA LYS A 43 4.00 4.26 42.81
C LYS A 43 4.67 4.38 41.43
N ALA A 44 5.92 4.77 41.43
CA ALA A 44 6.72 4.76 40.23
C ALA A 44 6.90 3.32 39.70
N ARG A 45 6.60 3.07 38.46
CA ARG A 45 6.75 1.75 37.81
C ARG A 45 7.34 1.90 36.41
N PRO A 46 8.03 0.87 35.90
CA PRO A 46 8.43 0.87 34.51
C PRO A 46 7.17 0.76 33.63
N VAL A 47 7.12 1.59 32.60
CA VAL A 47 6.03 1.58 31.59
C VAL A 47 6.65 1.39 30.21
N GLU A 48 6.20 0.35 29.51
CA GLU A 48 6.58 0.13 28.12
C GLU A 48 5.96 1.19 27.22
N GLN A 49 6.77 1.73 26.29
CA GLN A 49 6.31 2.70 25.30
C GLN A 49 5.86 1.96 24.04
N ILE A 50 4.63 1.48 24.07
CA ILE A 50 4.01 0.74 22.97
C ILE A 50 3.13 1.69 22.19
N HIS A 51 3.34 1.74 20.86
CA HIS A 51 2.52 2.50 19.92
C HIS A 51 1.97 1.60 18.83
N GLU A 52 0.68 1.77 18.54
CA GLU A 52 0.00 1.08 17.46
C GLU A 52 -0.11 1.99 16.23
N TYR A 53 0.26 1.48 15.08
CA TYR A 53 0.19 2.15 13.79
C TYR A 53 -0.71 1.36 12.85
N THR A 54 -1.57 2.07 12.12
CA THR A 54 -2.42 1.46 11.11
C THR A 54 -1.74 1.52 9.74
N ALA A 55 -1.92 0.47 8.96
CA ALA A 55 -1.41 0.38 7.59
C ALA A 55 -2.28 -0.53 6.74
N THR A 56 -2.13 -0.41 5.44
CA THR A 56 -2.66 -1.39 4.48
C THR A 56 -1.54 -2.34 4.09
N VAL A 57 -1.85 -3.63 4.01
CA VAL A 57 -0.92 -4.64 3.51
C VAL A 57 -0.68 -4.40 2.02
N GLU A 58 0.57 -4.39 1.62
CA GLU A 58 0.98 -4.29 0.22
C GLU A 58 1.75 -5.53 -0.22
N ALA A 59 1.69 -5.82 -1.51
CA ALA A 59 2.57 -6.81 -2.11
C ALA A 59 4.04 -6.35 -2.00
N GLU A 60 4.98 -7.29 -1.87
CA GLU A 60 6.42 -6.98 -1.91
C GLU A 60 6.80 -6.27 -3.22
N VAL A 61 6.31 -6.82 -4.33
CA VAL A 61 6.46 -6.25 -5.67
C VAL A 61 5.14 -6.35 -6.41
N LYS A 62 4.76 -5.29 -7.11
CA LYS A 62 3.61 -5.24 -8.01
C LYS A 62 4.11 -4.89 -9.40
N ASN A 63 3.82 -5.75 -10.39
CA ASN A 63 4.19 -5.55 -11.78
C ASN A 63 2.94 -5.46 -12.66
N ASN A 64 2.88 -4.38 -13.41
CA ASN A 64 1.90 -4.17 -14.46
C ASN A 64 2.44 -4.76 -15.77
N ILE A 65 1.75 -5.76 -16.30
CA ILE A 65 2.16 -6.48 -17.51
C ILE A 65 1.39 -5.91 -18.69
N ALA A 66 2.10 -5.26 -19.60
CA ALA A 66 1.55 -4.65 -20.79
C ALA A 66 2.59 -4.63 -21.92
N PRO A 67 2.18 -4.67 -23.21
CA PRO A 67 3.08 -4.40 -24.32
C PRO A 67 3.43 -2.91 -24.37
N SER A 68 4.56 -2.57 -25.00
CA SER A 68 5.00 -1.16 -25.12
C SER A 68 4.31 -0.40 -26.26
N SER A 69 3.56 -1.10 -27.12
CA SER A 69 2.86 -0.51 -28.26
C SER A 69 1.48 -1.14 -28.44
N PRO A 70 0.55 -0.44 -29.12
CA PRO A 70 -0.76 -1.00 -29.45
C PRO A 70 -0.64 -2.28 -30.28
N VAL A 71 -1.31 -3.35 -29.82
CA VAL A 71 -1.27 -4.65 -30.46
C VAL A 71 -2.48 -5.48 -30.05
N ARG A 72 -2.95 -6.37 -30.92
CA ARG A 72 -4.05 -7.28 -30.63
C ARG A 72 -3.58 -8.42 -29.71
N ILE A 73 -4.38 -8.73 -28.72
CA ILE A 73 -4.18 -9.88 -27.81
C ILE A 73 -4.68 -11.13 -28.55
N ASP A 74 -3.77 -12.06 -28.82
CA ASP A 74 -4.15 -13.36 -29.41
C ASP A 74 -4.73 -14.26 -28.32
N ARG A 75 -3.98 -14.48 -27.23
CA ARG A 75 -4.41 -15.36 -26.14
C ARG A 75 -3.82 -14.95 -24.81
N ILE A 76 -4.67 -14.97 -23.77
CA ILE A 76 -4.25 -14.90 -22.38
C ILE A 76 -4.20 -16.32 -21.82
N LEU A 77 -3.06 -16.68 -21.20
CA LEU A 77 -2.72 -18.05 -20.80
C LEU A 77 -2.94 -18.30 -19.29
N VAL A 78 -3.36 -17.28 -18.55
CA VAL A 78 -3.51 -17.30 -17.09
C VAL A 78 -4.77 -16.57 -16.67
N GLU A 79 -5.30 -16.97 -15.51
CA GLU A 79 -6.47 -16.35 -14.88
C GLU A 79 -6.11 -15.65 -13.57
N VAL A 80 -7.03 -14.80 -13.07
CA VAL A 80 -6.88 -14.16 -11.76
C VAL A 80 -6.86 -15.23 -10.68
N GLY A 81 -5.84 -15.18 -9.82
CA GLY A 81 -5.57 -16.18 -8.79
C GLY A 81 -4.49 -17.19 -9.15
N ASP A 82 -4.11 -17.30 -10.43
CA ASP A 82 -3.07 -18.23 -10.87
C ASP A 82 -1.69 -17.83 -10.34
N ARG A 83 -0.90 -18.84 -10.01
CA ARG A 83 0.51 -18.69 -9.65
C ARG A 83 1.38 -18.74 -10.89
N VAL A 84 2.27 -17.77 -10.96
CA VAL A 84 3.17 -17.62 -12.09
C VAL A 84 4.62 -17.58 -11.63
N SER A 85 5.49 -18.14 -12.45
CA SER A 85 6.93 -18.11 -12.23
C SER A 85 7.59 -17.03 -13.09
N LYS A 86 8.71 -16.48 -12.61
CA LYS A 86 9.54 -15.57 -13.41
C LYS A 86 9.91 -16.21 -14.75
N GLY A 87 9.69 -15.48 -15.86
CA GLY A 87 9.91 -15.94 -17.23
C GLY A 87 8.76 -16.77 -17.82
N GLN A 88 7.72 -17.07 -17.08
CA GLN A 88 6.54 -17.75 -17.60
C GLN A 88 5.79 -16.83 -18.58
N LYS A 89 5.41 -17.37 -19.77
CA LYS A 89 4.59 -16.66 -20.75
C LYS A 89 3.16 -16.54 -20.22
N LEU A 90 2.68 -15.31 -20.12
CA LEU A 90 1.36 -14.97 -19.59
C LEU A 90 0.37 -14.63 -20.69
N VAL A 91 0.84 -13.89 -21.71
CA VAL A 91 0.02 -13.42 -22.82
C VAL A 91 0.75 -13.63 -24.13
N SER A 92 0.03 -14.03 -25.15
CA SER A 92 0.46 -14.08 -26.54
C SER A 92 -0.24 -12.95 -27.29
N MET A 93 0.53 -12.11 -27.97
CA MET A 93 0.03 -11.07 -28.85
C MET A 93 0.05 -11.54 -30.30
N ASP A 94 -0.60 -10.79 -31.20
CA ASP A 94 -0.56 -11.06 -32.64
C ASP A 94 0.89 -11.09 -33.16
N GLU A 95 1.24 -12.19 -33.82
CA GLU A 95 2.60 -12.47 -34.30
C GLU A 95 2.80 -12.08 -35.79
N ALA A 96 1.82 -11.47 -36.46
CA ALA A 96 1.94 -11.20 -37.90
C ALA A 96 3.15 -10.33 -38.23
N ASN A 97 3.31 -9.21 -37.52
CA ASN A 97 4.45 -8.31 -37.67
C ASN A 97 5.78 -8.94 -37.23
N LEU A 98 5.76 -9.77 -36.21
CA LEU A 98 6.95 -10.49 -35.72
C LEU A 98 7.45 -11.46 -36.80
N LYS A 99 6.55 -12.25 -37.41
CA LYS A 99 6.88 -13.18 -38.48
C LYS A 99 7.44 -12.45 -39.74
N GLN A 100 6.82 -11.35 -40.13
CA GLN A 100 7.32 -10.52 -41.23
C GLN A 100 8.72 -9.99 -40.96
N THR A 101 8.97 -9.46 -39.76
CA THR A 101 10.27 -8.93 -39.37
C THR A 101 11.32 -10.04 -39.25
N LYS A 102 10.93 -11.26 -38.82
CA LYS A 102 11.82 -12.43 -38.82
C LYS A 102 12.30 -12.77 -40.20
N PHE A 103 11.41 -12.81 -41.22
CA PHE A 103 11.82 -13.05 -42.61
C PHE A 103 12.78 -11.98 -43.10
N GLN A 104 12.58 -10.71 -42.75
CA GLN A 104 13.52 -9.64 -43.12
C GLN A 104 14.88 -9.81 -42.45
N LEU A 105 14.89 -10.23 -41.18
CA LEU A 105 16.12 -10.53 -40.45
C LEU A 105 16.86 -11.71 -41.10
N ASP A 106 16.17 -12.82 -41.39
CA ASP A 106 16.77 -14.01 -41.97
C ASP A 106 17.43 -13.69 -43.35
N ASN A 107 16.77 -12.86 -44.17
CA ASN A 107 17.35 -12.38 -45.41
C ASN A 107 18.61 -11.53 -45.19
N GLN A 108 18.58 -10.63 -44.19
CA GLN A 108 19.72 -9.77 -43.86
C GLN A 108 20.90 -10.56 -43.29
N GLU A 109 20.65 -11.61 -42.53
CA GLU A 109 21.67 -12.55 -42.04
C GLU A 109 22.39 -13.25 -43.21
N ILE A 110 21.63 -13.69 -44.21
CA ILE A 110 22.18 -14.31 -45.41
C ILE A 110 23.06 -13.31 -46.20
N GLU A 111 22.58 -12.08 -46.39
CA GLU A 111 23.34 -11.03 -47.11
C GLU A 111 24.62 -10.66 -46.38
N PHE A 112 24.53 -10.50 -45.03
CA PHE A 112 25.71 -10.23 -44.21
C PHE A 112 26.73 -11.37 -44.29
N LYS A 113 26.29 -12.62 -44.24
CA LYS A 113 27.16 -13.78 -44.34
C LYS A 113 27.92 -13.81 -45.68
N ARG A 114 27.23 -13.50 -46.78
CA ARG A 114 27.89 -13.39 -48.09
C ARG A 114 28.94 -12.26 -48.13
N MET A 115 28.61 -11.09 -47.54
CA MET A 115 29.52 -9.96 -47.44
C MET A 115 30.74 -10.27 -46.58
N ASP A 116 30.54 -10.97 -45.50
CA ASP A 116 31.59 -11.39 -44.56
C ASP A 116 32.57 -12.38 -45.22
N GLU A 117 32.04 -13.31 -46.05
CA GLU A 117 32.85 -14.24 -46.83
C GLU A 117 33.65 -13.50 -47.90
N LEU A 118 33.06 -12.55 -48.62
CA LEU A 118 33.77 -11.72 -49.62
C LEU A 118 34.86 -10.85 -48.99
N TYR A 119 34.54 -10.23 -47.81
CA TYR A 119 35.53 -9.42 -47.10
C TYR A 119 36.74 -10.23 -46.61
N LYS A 120 36.54 -11.46 -46.15
CA LYS A 120 37.63 -12.38 -45.71
C LYS A 120 38.61 -12.75 -46.82
N VAL A 121 38.13 -12.78 -48.10
CA VAL A 121 39.01 -13.09 -49.22
C VAL A 121 39.47 -11.84 -49.98
N GLY A 122 39.19 -10.63 -49.45
CA GLY A 122 39.58 -9.36 -50.06
C GLY A 122 38.69 -8.92 -51.22
N GLY A 123 37.52 -9.53 -51.40
CA GLY A 123 36.56 -9.22 -52.47
C GLY A 123 35.57 -8.10 -52.11
N ALA A 124 35.60 -7.58 -50.91
CA ALA A 124 34.80 -6.44 -50.45
C ALA A 124 35.64 -5.48 -49.60
N SER A 125 35.29 -4.20 -49.61
CA SER A 125 35.93 -3.18 -48.80
C SER A 125 35.44 -3.23 -47.33
N LYS A 126 36.22 -2.67 -46.41
CA LYS A 126 35.83 -2.52 -44.99
C LYS A 126 34.53 -1.72 -44.86
N SER A 127 34.35 -0.67 -45.66
CA SER A 127 33.16 0.17 -45.64
C SER A 127 31.89 -0.61 -46.05
N GLU A 128 31.99 -1.49 -47.03
CA GLU A 128 30.84 -2.34 -47.43
C GLU A 128 30.50 -3.38 -46.36
N TRP A 129 31.54 -3.97 -45.75
CA TRP A 129 31.32 -4.89 -44.62
C TRP A 129 30.67 -4.20 -43.41
N ASP A 130 31.17 -3.01 -43.03
CA ASP A 130 30.60 -2.24 -41.90
C ASP A 130 29.14 -1.84 -42.20
N ALA A 131 28.81 -1.46 -43.43
CA ALA A 131 27.44 -1.14 -43.84
C ALA A 131 26.50 -2.35 -43.72
N ALA A 132 26.97 -3.52 -44.20
CA ALA A 132 26.20 -4.77 -44.11
C ALA A 132 25.98 -5.21 -42.65
N LYS A 133 27.00 -5.05 -41.80
CA LYS A 133 26.92 -5.34 -40.35
C LYS A 133 25.92 -4.44 -39.70
N MET A 134 25.96 -3.12 -39.97
CA MET A 134 25.01 -2.15 -39.40
C MET A 134 23.57 -2.48 -39.81
N ALA A 135 23.35 -2.86 -41.11
CA ALA A 135 22.03 -3.24 -41.60
C ALA A 135 21.47 -4.47 -40.84
N LEU A 136 22.31 -5.47 -40.57
CA LEU A 136 21.97 -6.64 -39.76
C LEU A 136 21.58 -6.22 -38.34
N ASP A 137 22.41 -5.43 -37.64
CA ASP A 137 22.21 -5.01 -36.26
C ASP A 137 20.90 -4.23 -36.10
N ILE A 138 20.51 -3.42 -37.12
CA ILE A 138 19.22 -2.73 -37.14
C ILE A 138 18.06 -3.73 -37.19
N LYS A 139 18.15 -4.76 -38.07
CA LYS A 139 17.10 -5.77 -38.20
C LYS A 139 16.98 -6.66 -36.94
N GLU A 140 18.11 -7.05 -36.38
CA GLU A 140 18.15 -7.79 -35.10
C GLU A 140 17.46 -7.00 -33.95
N THR A 141 17.77 -5.70 -33.89
CA THR A 141 17.17 -4.83 -32.85
C THR A 141 15.66 -4.68 -33.06
N ALA A 142 15.22 -4.49 -34.31
CA ALA A 142 13.80 -4.40 -34.63
C ALA A 142 13.04 -5.70 -34.28
N TYR A 143 13.61 -6.86 -34.62
CA TYR A 143 13.03 -8.16 -34.31
C TYR A 143 12.95 -8.38 -32.80
N ARG A 144 14.01 -8.07 -32.04
CA ARG A 144 14.04 -8.21 -30.58
C ARG A 144 12.97 -7.36 -29.91
N ASN A 145 12.82 -6.10 -30.29
CA ASN A 145 11.79 -5.20 -29.78
C ASN A 145 10.37 -5.73 -30.03
N LEU A 146 10.11 -6.32 -31.20
CA LEU A 146 8.83 -6.93 -31.49
C LEU A 146 8.62 -8.22 -30.68
N LEU A 147 9.66 -9.03 -30.50
CA LEU A 147 9.59 -10.27 -29.73
C LEU A 147 9.18 -10.01 -28.28
N GLU A 148 9.78 -9.00 -27.64
CA GLU A 148 9.44 -8.58 -26.27
C GLU A 148 7.99 -8.11 -26.15
N ASN A 149 7.42 -7.53 -27.19
CA ASN A 149 6.02 -7.09 -27.22
C ASN A 149 5.03 -8.19 -27.63
N THR A 150 5.51 -9.28 -28.23
CA THR A 150 4.63 -10.37 -28.72
C THR A 150 4.40 -11.45 -27.67
N ALA A 151 5.34 -11.65 -26.76
CA ALA A 151 5.23 -12.60 -25.66
C ALA A 151 5.44 -11.90 -24.32
N LEU A 152 4.36 -11.57 -23.62
CA LEU A 152 4.48 -10.97 -22.31
C LEU A 152 4.80 -12.04 -21.27
N LEU A 153 5.95 -11.88 -20.63
CA LEU A 153 6.47 -12.81 -19.62
C LEU A 153 6.32 -12.20 -18.21
N SER A 154 6.18 -13.07 -17.21
CA SER A 154 6.22 -12.62 -15.83
C SER A 154 7.65 -12.21 -15.42
N PRO A 155 7.89 -11.00 -14.92
CA PRO A 155 9.22 -10.59 -14.42
C PRO A 155 9.53 -11.14 -13.03
N ILE A 156 8.52 -11.65 -12.31
CA ILE A 156 8.62 -12.12 -10.92
C ILE A 156 7.90 -13.47 -10.72
N ASN A 157 8.20 -14.12 -9.60
CA ASN A 157 7.34 -15.18 -9.07
C ASN A 157 6.20 -14.53 -8.27
N GLY A 158 4.95 -14.82 -8.62
CA GLY A 158 3.82 -14.15 -7.99
C GLY A 158 2.48 -14.80 -8.26
N VAL A 159 1.45 -14.00 -8.06
CA VAL A 159 0.04 -14.37 -8.34
C VAL A 159 -0.55 -13.29 -9.24
N VAL A 160 -1.37 -13.71 -10.19
CA VAL A 160 -2.14 -12.78 -11.04
C VAL A 160 -3.27 -12.18 -10.19
N THR A 161 -3.26 -10.87 -9.99
CA THR A 161 -4.26 -10.17 -9.15
C THR A 161 -5.30 -9.41 -9.95
N ALA A 162 -5.01 -9.06 -11.21
CA ALA A 162 -5.98 -8.45 -12.11
C ALA A 162 -5.76 -8.89 -13.56
N ARG A 163 -6.86 -8.96 -14.32
CA ARG A 163 -6.93 -9.16 -15.75
C ARG A 163 -7.94 -8.17 -16.32
N ASN A 164 -7.45 -7.21 -17.14
CA ASN A 164 -8.26 -6.08 -17.61
C ASN A 164 -8.68 -6.22 -19.07
N TYR A 165 -8.21 -7.27 -19.79
CA TYR A 165 -8.51 -7.54 -21.18
C TYR A 165 -8.83 -9.00 -21.39
N ASP A 166 -9.51 -9.29 -22.51
CA ASP A 166 -9.80 -10.64 -22.97
C ASP A 166 -9.02 -11.02 -24.23
N SER A 167 -8.93 -12.33 -24.50
CA SER A 167 -8.35 -12.82 -25.75
C SER A 167 -9.15 -12.32 -26.94
N GLY A 168 -8.48 -11.73 -27.91
CA GLY A 168 -9.09 -11.08 -29.08
C GLY A 168 -9.19 -9.57 -28.99
N ASP A 169 -9.04 -8.97 -27.80
CA ASP A 169 -9.08 -7.52 -27.61
C ASP A 169 -7.90 -6.80 -28.25
N MET A 170 -8.09 -5.52 -28.52
CA MET A 170 -7.03 -4.62 -28.95
C MET A 170 -6.47 -3.86 -27.75
N TYR A 171 -5.21 -4.10 -27.42
CA TYR A 171 -4.50 -3.23 -26.46
C TYR A 171 -4.15 -1.91 -27.14
N SER A 172 -4.62 -0.80 -26.58
CA SER A 172 -4.39 0.55 -27.10
C SER A 172 -3.70 1.50 -26.12
N GLY A 173 -3.24 0.96 -24.97
CA GLY A 173 -2.69 1.74 -23.85
C GLY A 173 -3.72 1.96 -22.74
N GLY A 174 -3.27 2.55 -21.65
CA GLY A 174 -4.09 2.80 -20.46
C GLY A 174 -3.81 1.78 -19.36
N GLU A 175 -4.76 0.88 -19.08
CA GLU A 175 -4.59 -0.14 -18.05
C GLU A 175 -3.69 -1.30 -18.48
N PRO A 176 -2.93 -1.93 -17.60
CA PRO A 176 -2.13 -3.10 -17.93
C PRO A 176 -3.03 -4.28 -18.29
N VAL A 177 -2.54 -5.17 -19.17
CA VAL A 177 -3.28 -6.39 -19.55
C VAL A 177 -3.47 -7.30 -18.34
N LEU A 178 -2.41 -7.49 -17.55
CA LEU A 178 -2.41 -8.27 -16.32
C LEU A 178 -1.65 -7.52 -15.23
N VAL A 179 -2.00 -7.79 -13.97
CA VAL A 179 -1.21 -7.39 -12.80
C VAL A 179 -0.73 -8.65 -12.10
N VAL A 180 0.59 -8.71 -11.86
CA VAL A 180 1.22 -9.80 -11.12
C VAL A 180 1.83 -9.26 -9.85
N GLU A 181 1.48 -9.84 -8.71
CA GLU A 181 1.95 -9.41 -7.41
C GLU A 181 2.71 -10.52 -6.67
N GLN A 182 3.85 -10.15 -6.10
CA GLN A 182 4.58 -11.03 -5.19
C GLN A 182 4.01 -10.85 -3.78
N ILE A 183 3.29 -11.87 -3.29
CA ILE A 183 2.62 -11.86 -1.99
C ILE A 183 3.37 -12.67 -0.91
N MET A 184 4.59 -13.09 -1.20
CA MET A 184 5.51 -13.76 -0.27
C MET A 184 6.93 -13.20 -0.46
N PRO A 185 7.39 -12.39 0.50
CA PRO A 185 6.67 -11.81 1.64
C PRO A 185 5.63 -10.76 1.22
N VAL A 186 4.89 -10.22 2.19
CA VAL A 186 4.12 -8.97 2.07
C VAL A 186 4.77 -7.89 2.91
N LYS A 187 4.42 -6.64 2.65
CA LYS A 187 4.94 -5.49 3.38
C LYS A 187 3.83 -4.57 3.88
N LEU A 188 4.16 -3.79 4.89
CA LEU A 188 3.36 -2.72 5.46
C LEU A 188 4.20 -1.46 5.50
N LEU A 189 3.64 -0.34 5.15
CA LEU A 189 4.27 0.96 5.30
C LEU A 189 3.54 1.74 6.39
N ILE A 190 4.26 2.10 7.46
CA ILE A 190 3.74 2.92 8.56
C ILE A 190 4.52 4.23 8.63
N ASN A 191 3.88 5.29 9.12
CA ASN A 191 4.51 6.58 9.35
C ASN A 191 4.75 6.80 10.84
N VAL A 192 6.02 6.84 11.25
CA VAL A 192 6.45 6.97 12.64
C VAL A 192 6.91 8.40 12.90
N SER A 193 6.56 8.97 14.07
CA SER A 193 6.99 10.32 14.45
C SER A 193 8.51 10.42 14.55
N GLU A 194 9.08 11.56 14.11
CA GLU A 194 10.53 11.85 14.15
C GLU A 194 11.12 11.71 15.56
N THR A 195 10.31 11.90 16.61
CA THR A 195 10.74 11.76 18.00
C THR A 195 11.26 10.37 18.35
N TYR A 196 10.83 9.34 17.60
CA TYR A 196 11.24 7.94 17.80
C TYR A 196 12.34 7.48 16.85
N PHE A 197 12.89 8.37 16.00
CA PHE A 197 13.84 8.00 14.95
C PHE A 197 15.05 7.21 15.48
N THR A 198 15.61 7.60 16.62
CA THR A 198 16.77 6.92 17.22
C THR A 198 16.46 5.55 17.83
N GLN A 199 15.18 5.26 18.07
CA GLN A 199 14.69 4.04 18.72
C GLN A 199 14.27 2.97 17.70
N VAL A 200 13.89 3.40 16.49
CA VAL A 200 13.50 2.50 15.39
C VAL A 200 14.74 1.91 14.73
N LYS A 201 14.87 0.58 14.77
CA LYS A 201 16.05 -0.10 14.20
C LYS A 201 15.61 -1.16 13.20
N LYS A 202 16.33 -1.25 12.09
CA LYS A 202 16.18 -2.33 11.13
C LYS A 202 16.39 -3.70 11.81
N GLY A 203 15.51 -4.66 11.50
CA GLY A 203 15.52 -6.00 12.09
C GLY A 203 14.72 -6.12 13.40
N ALA A 204 14.23 -5.01 13.97
CA ALA A 204 13.41 -5.08 15.17
C ALA A 204 12.11 -5.86 14.90
N PRO A 205 11.68 -6.73 15.83
CA PRO A 205 10.43 -7.48 15.70
C PRO A 205 9.24 -6.55 15.86
N VAL A 206 8.16 -6.84 15.12
CA VAL A 206 6.91 -6.09 15.13
C VAL A 206 5.76 -7.08 15.20
N ALA A 207 4.85 -6.91 16.16
CA ALA A 207 3.61 -7.66 16.18
C ALA A 207 2.58 -6.97 15.27
N VAL A 208 2.03 -7.72 14.33
CA VAL A 208 1.04 -7.22 13.39
C VAL A 208 -0.27 -7.96 13.60
N LYS A 209 -1.34 -7.21 13.81
CA LYS A 209 -2.71 -7.70 13.92
C LYS A 209 -3.47 -7.34 12.65
N LEU A 210 -4.19 -8.31 12.10
CA LEU A 210 -5.09 -8.10 10.95
C LEU A 210 -6.52 -8.25 11.45
N ASP A 211 -7.36 -7.25 11.23
CA ASP A 211 -8.73 -7.22 11.77
C ASP A 211 -9.57 -8.43 11.35
N VAL A 212 -9.28 -8.99 10.17
CA VAL A 212 -9.97 -10.18 9.62
C VAL A 212 -9.67 -11.47 10.41
N TYR A 213 -8.57 -11.52 11.16
CA TYR A 213 -8.15 -12.69 11.96
C TYR A 213 -8.32 -12.48 13.47
N GLY A 214 -9.07 -11.44 13.88
CA GLY A 214 -9.35 -11.18 15.29
C GLY A 214 -8.09 -10.89 16.10
N ASP A 215 -7.82 -11.67 17.14
CA ASP A 215 -6.69 -11.47 18.05
C ASP A 215 -5.41 -12.22 17.65
N GLU A 216 -5.39 -12.88 16.51
CA GLU A 216 -4.20 -13.57 16.01
C GLU A 216 -3.10 -12.54 15.67
N LEU A 217 -1.90 -12.78 16.19
CA LEU A 217 -0.73 -11.96 15.94
C LEU A 217 0.17 -12.59 14.87
N PHE A 218 0.54 -11.79 13.91
CA PHE A 218 1.50 -12.14 12.87
C PHE A 218 2.86 -11.51 13.21
N GLU A 219 3.92 -12.30 13.14
CA GLU A 219 5.27 -11.81 13.39
C GLU A 219 5.81 -11.15 12.13
N GLY A 220 6.15 -9.87 12.27
CA GLY A 220 6.86 -9.09 11.28
C GLY A 220 8.18 -8.55 11.83
N TYR A 221 8.94 -7.90 10.95
CA TYR A 221 10.16 -7.20 11.33
C TYR A 221 10.34 -5.94 10.48
N ILE A 222 11.03 -4.94 11.03
CA ILE A 222 11.40 -3.72 10.32
C ILE A 222 12.44 -4.08 9.25
N SER A 223 12.07 -3.96 7.98
CA SER A 223 12.95 -4.23 6.84
C SER A 223 13.72 -3.00 6.40
N LEU A 224 13.08 -1.82 6.47
CA LEU A 224 13.64 -0.57 6.04
C LEU A 224 13.12 0.59 6.92
N VAL A 225 14.04 1.46 7.31
CA VAL A 225 13.73 2.77 7.88
C VAL A 225 14.14 3.80 6.84
N TYR A 226 13.19 4.60 6.37
CA TYR A 226 13.48 5.61 5.35
C TYR A 226 14.33 6.74 5.92
N PRO A 227 15.32 7.23 5.16
CA PRO A 227 16.27 8.25 5.66
C PRO A 227 15.68 9.67 5.67
N THR A 228 14.49 9.88 5.10
CA THR A 228 13.85 11.18 4.96
C THR A 228 12.66 11.32 5.88
N VAL A 229 12.48 12.51 6.46
CA VAL A 229 11.32 12.89 7.26
C VAL A 229 10.45 13.83 6.42
N ASP A 230 9.14 13.58 6.39
CA ASP A 230 8.19 14.51 5.80
C ASP A 230 8.06 15.76 6.69
N PRO A 231 8.41 16.97 6.19
CA PRO A 231 8.38 18.18 6.99
C PRO A 231 6.97 18.64 7.39
N ASN A 232 5.94 18.20 6.67
CA ASN A 232 4.56 18.59 6.95
C ASN A 232 3.96 17.76 8.09
N THR A 233 4.22 16.45 8.08
CA THR A 233 3.67 15.51 9.06
C THR A 233 4.61 15.23 10.21
N ARG A 234 5.88 15.59 10.09
CA ARG A 234 6.95 15.27 11.06
C ARG A 234 7.06 13.77 11.33
N THR A 235 6.86 12.98 10.27
CA THR A 235 6.97 11.51 10.32
C THR A 235 7.96 11.00 9.29
N PHE A 236 8.48 9.80 9.52
CA PHE A 236 9.29 9.06 8.55
C PHE A 236 8.66 7.69 8.28
N PRO A 237 8.70 7.23 7.02
CA PRO A 237 8.17 5.92 6.68
C PRO A 237 9.05 4.80 7.23
N VAL A 238 8.39 3.73 7.69
CA VAL A 238 9.03 2.49 8.14
C VAL A 238 8.35 1.33 7.45
N GLU A 239 9.14 0.50 6.75
CA GLU A 239 8.64 -0.70 6.09
C GLU A 239 8.78 -1.91 7.02
N ILE A 240 7.68 -2.63 7.19
CA ILE A 240 7.61 -3.86 7.97
C ILE A 240 7.33 -5.00 6.99
N LYS A 241 8.06 -6.12 7.11
CA LYS A 241 7.85 -7.33 6.31
C LYS A 241 7.27 -8.44 7.14
N LEU A 242 6.29 -9.16 6.53
CA LEU A 242 5.75 -10.42 7.04
C LEU A 242 6.05 -11.53 6.05
N ALA A 243 6.51 -12.68 6.55
CA ALA A 243 6.93 -13.81 5.70
C ALA A 243 5.79 -14.40 4.84
N ASN A 244 4.55 -14.42 5.35
CA ASN A 244 3.32 -14.87 4.68
C ASN A 244 3.44 -16.24 3.98
N LYS A 245 4.07 -17.23 4.61
CA LYS A 245 4.34 -18.55 4.02
C LYS A 245 3.05 -19.32 3.67
N ASP A 246 2.01 -19.14 4.47
CA ASP A 246 0.68 -19.72 4.30
C ASP A 246 -0.21 -18.91 3.33
N ARG A 247 0.22 -17.74 2.88
CA ARG A 247 -0.48 -16.82 1.96
C ARG A 247 -1.85 -16.37 2.45
N ARG A 248 -2.07 -16.39 3.76
CA ARG A 248 -3.32 -15.94 4.37
C ARG A 248 -3.44 -14.42 4.31
N VAL A 249 -2.33 -13.72 4.42
CA VAL A 249 -2.27 -12.26 4.36
C VAL A 249 -2.28 -11.82 2.90
N ARG A 250 -3.26 -10.97 2.54
CA ARG A 250 -3.44 -10.50 1.16
C ARG A 250 -3.23 -9.00 1.07
N PRO A 251 -2.63 -8.51 -0.01
CA PRO A 251 -2.59 -7.08 -0.31
C PRO A 251 -4.01 -6.47 -0.25
N GLY A 252 -4.10 -5.25 0.29
CA GLY A 252 -5.37 -4.57 0.53
C GLY A 252 -5.99 -4.82 1.91
N MET A 253 -5.53 -5.81 2.68
CA MET A 253 -6.01 -6.01 4.06
C MET A 253 -5.55 -4.87 4.96
N PHE A 254 -6.42 -4.49 5.90
CA PHE A 254 -6.10 -3.54 6.95
C PHE A 254 -5.34 -4.23 8.09
N ALA A 255 -4.28 -3.58 8.57
CA ALA A 255 -3.40 -4.12 9.59
C ALA A 255 -3.03 -3.07 10.63
N ARG A 256 -2.74 -3.53 11.84
CA ARG A 256 -2.23 -2.73 12.95
C ARG A 256 -0.87 -3.28 13.36
N ALA A 257 0.14 -2.44 13.26
CA ALA A 257 1.51 -2.78 13.64
C ALA A 257 1.83 -2.18 15.01
N THR A 258 2.24 -3.02 15.94
CA THR A 258 2.60 -2.62 17.30
C THR A 258 4.12 -2.54 17.43
N LEU A 259 4.64 -1.34 17.66
CA LEU A 259 6.04 -1.07 17.91
C LEU A 259 6.28 -0.78 19.38
N ASN A 260 7.32 -1.41 19.95
CA ASN A 260 7.79 -1.11 21.28
C ASN A 260 9.07 -0.26 21.19
N PHE A 261 9.00 0.97 21.70
CA PHE A 261 10.12 1.93 21.71
C PHE A 261 10.96 1.86 23.00
N GLY A 262 10.77 0.83 23.80
CA GLY A 262 11.50 0.61 25.05
C GLY A 262 10.67 0.88 26.29
N THR A 263 11.32 0.82 27.44
CA THR A 263 10.69 0.98 28.76
C THR A 263 11.16 2.29 29.38
N LYS A 264 10.21 3.13 29.79
CA LYS A 264 10.50 4.32 30.58
C LYS A 264 10.39 3.96 32.06
N ASN A 265 11.49 4.11 32.79
CA ASN A 265 11.54 3.80 34.20
C ASN A 265 11.11 5.02 35.03
N ASN A 266 10.48 4.76 36.20
CA ASN A 266 10.06 5.78 37.16
C ASN A 266 9.03 6.79 36.61
N VAL A 267 7.98 6.28 35.98
CA VAL A 267 6.84 7.09 35.50
C VAL A 267 5.64 6.89 36.39
#